data_142d39dc6a468f95da16e79c8a92e852
#
_entry.id   142d39dc6a468f95da16e79c8a92e852
#
_cell.length_a   1.000
_cell.length_b   1.000
_cell.length_c   1.000
_cell.angle_alpha   90.00
_cell.angle_beta   90.00
_cell.angle_gamma   90.00
#
_symmetry.space_group_name_H-M   'P 1'
#
loop_
_entity.id
_entity.type
_entity.pdbx_description
1 polymer ?
#
loop_
_entity_poly.entity_id
_entity_poly.type
_entity_poly.pdbx_seq_one_letter_code
_entity_poly.pdbx_strand_id
1 'polypeptide(L)'
;MARYTAERTLLAPVEDVWAFLAEPHHLPDWWPGLGGVQPDRRGVAPGARWAIQTSRGDEPLRPLFGPGMLKRPNAAGTLLILDVVPARRLSFQLVNEDITAEIDLSPTEENRTAVSLVVDASWGRVRRSYATEALRRLYDLVQTGDEL
;
A
#
# COMPACT_ATOMS: atom_id res chain seq x y z
N MET A 1 4.52 3.40 19.25
CA MET A 1 4.23 3.43 17.82
C MET A 1 5.49 3.69 17.02
N ALA A 2 5.65 2.97 15.95
CA ALA A 2 6.82 3.09 15.09
C ALA A 2 6.46 3.81 13.81
N ARG A 3 7.35 4.66 13.34
CA ARG A 3 7.19 5.38 12.08
C ARG A 3 8.34 5.02 11.16
N TYR A 4 8.01 4.62 9.95
CA TYR A 4 8.98 4.30 8.92
C TYR A 4 8.73 5.19 7.72
N THR A 5 9.79 5.71 7.14
CA THR A 5 9.68 6.57 5.96
C THR A 5 10.55 6.02 4.84
N ALA A 6 10.12 6.23 3.62
CA ALA A 6 10.90 5.88 2.44
C ALA A 6 10.63 6.92 1.36
N GLU A 7 11.62 7.13 0.51
CA GLU A 7 11.49 8.05 -0.61
C GLU A 7 12.09 7.40 -1.84
N ARG A 8 11.48 7.68 -2.98
CA ARG A 8 11.97 7.16 -4.24
C ARG A 8 11.46 8.03 -5.38
N THR A 9 12.28 8.21 -6.41
CA THR A 9 11.86 8.88 -7.62
C THR A 9 11.39 7.85 -8.62
N LEU A 10 10.15 7.99 -9.08
CA LEU A 10 9.56 7.09 -10.06
C LEU A 10 9.76 7.64 -11.46
N LEU A 11 9.92 6.73 -12.43
CA LEU A 11 10.21 7.08 -13.81
C LEU A 11 8.90 7.25 -14.60
N ALA A 12 8.03 8.11 -14.10
CA ALA A 12 6.72 8.34 -14.69
C ALA A 12 6.24 9.73 -14.31
N PRO A 13 5.44 10.38 -15.14
CA PRO A 13 4.83 11.66 -14.77
C PRO A 13 3.84 11.48 -13.64
N VAL A 14 3.61 12.56 -12.90
CA VAL A 14 2.78 12.49 -11.71
C VAL A 14 1.36 12.03 -12.02
N GLU A 15 0.84 12.40 -13.20
CA GLU A 15 -0.50 11.98 -13.61
C GLU A 15 -0.60 10.46 -13.74
N ASP A 16 0.44 9.85 -14.28
CA ASP A 16 0.44 8.39 -14.45
C ASP A 16 0.59 7.68 -13.12
N VAL A 17 1.44 8.20 -12.24
CA VAL A 17 1.57 7.64 -10.90
C VAL A 17 0.24 7.74 -10.16
N TRP A 18 -0.40 8.89 -10.24
CA TRP A 18 -1.68 9.07 -9.58
C TRP A 18 -2.76 8.16 -10.15
N ALA A 19 -2.80 8.02 -11.47
CA ALA A 19 -3.79 7.13 -12.10
C ALA A 19 -3.63 5.70 -11.61
N PHE A 20 -2.40 5.25 -11.40
CA PHE A 20 -2.16 3.93 -10.85
C PHE A 20 -2.62 3.83 -9.40
N LEU A 21 -2.25 4.81 -8.58
CA LEU A 21 -2.61 4.80 -7.16
C LEU A 21 -4.11 4.95 -6.94
N ALA A 22 -4.79 5.68 -7.81
CA ALA A 22 -6.22 5.93 -7.67
C ALA A 22 -7.09 4.76 -8.10
N GLU A 23 -6.50 3.71 -8.66
CA GLU A 23 -7.24 2.51 -8.98
C GLU A 23 -7.17 1.54 -7.80
N PRO A 24 -8.29 1.31 -7.08
CA PRO A 24 -8.25 0.50 -5.87
C PRO A 24 -7.67 -0.89 -6.06
N HIS A 25 -7.93 -1.51 -7.20
CA HIS A 25 -7.49 -2.88 -7.43
C HIS A 25 -5.99 -3.02 -7.62
N HIS A 26 -5.28 -1.89 -7.80
CA HIS A 26 -3.83 -1.92 -7.87
C HIS A 26 -3.16 -1.99 -6.50
N LEU A 27 -3.87 -1.65 -5.44
CA LEU A 27 -3.26 -1.58 -4.11
C LEU A 27 -2.57 -2.88 -3.70
N PRO A 28 -3.17 -4.06 -3.88
CA PRO A 28 -2.47 -5.29 -3.52
C PRO A 28 -1.19 -5.55 -4.31
N ASP A 29 -1.06 -4.91 -5.47
CA ASP A 29 0.10 -5.14 -6.31
C ASP A 29 1.34 -4.45 -5.75
N TRP A 30 1.18 -3.32 -5.08
CA TRP A 30 2.33 -2.59 -4.56
C TRP A 30 2.39 -2.56 -3.03
N TRP A 31 1.28 -2.77 -2.35
CA TRP A 31 1.28 -2.76 -0.89
C TRP A 31 1.55 -4.16 -0.35
N PRO A 32 2.67 -4.37 0.35
CA PRO A 32 2.99 -5.70 0.86
C PRO A 32 1.96 -6.20 1.87
N GLY A 33 1.60 -7.46 1.77
CA GLY A 33 0.69 -8.07 2.73
C GLY A 33 -0.78 -7.96 2.42
N LEU A 34 -1.15 -7.32 1.31
CA LEU A 34 -2.54 -7.29 0.87
C LEU A 34 -2.78 -8.32 -0.21
N GLY A 35 -3.80 -9.16 -0.01
CA GLY A 35 -4.16 -10.17 -0.97
C GLY A 35 -5.34 -9.80 -1.87
N GLY A 36 -6.12 -8.80 -1.47
CA GLY A 36 -7.25 -8.37 -2.28
C GLY A 36 -7.96 -7.18 -1.66
N VAL A 37 -8.66 -6.43 -2.48
CA VAL A 37 -9.47 -5.30 -2.03
C VAL A 37 -10.82 -5.33 -2.71
N GLN A 38 -11.83 -4.87 -1.98
CA GLN A 38 -13.18 -4.71 -2.49
C GLN A 38 -13.59 -3.28 -2.15
N PRO A 39 -13.43 -2.33 -3.08
CA PRO A 39 -13.78 -0.95 -2.79
C PRO A 39 -15.26 -0.75 -2.68
N ASP A 40 -15.65 0.30 -1.95
CA ASP A 40 -17.05 0.67 -1.88
C ASP A 40 -17.38 1.62 -3.06
N ARG A 41 -18.61 2.19 -3.03
CA ARG A 41 -19.06 3.05 -4.12
C ARG A 41 -18.27 4.36 -4.23
N ARG A 42 -17.63 4.77 -3.14
CA ARG A 42 -16.86 6.01 -3.12
C ARG A 42 -15.50 5.85 -3.76
N GLY A 43 -14.98 4.61 -3.80
CA GLY A 43 -13.66 4.36 -4.37
C GLY A 43 -12.56 5.06 -3.60
N VAL A 44 -11.78 5.90 -4.28
CA VAL A 44 -10.70 6.64 -3.65
C VAL A 44 -11.22 8.02 -3.28
N ALA A 45 -11.85 8.11 -2.13
CA ALA A 45 -12.41 9.34 -1.60
C ALA A 45 -12.32 9.32 -0.08
N PRO A 46 -12.16 10.49 0.56
CA PRO A 46 -12.09 10.52 2.03
C PRO A 46 -13.34 9.91 2.66
N GLY A 47 -13.12 9.06 3.65
CA GLY A 47 -14.20 8.35 4.33
C GLY A 47 -14.63 7.06 3.68
N ALA A 48 -14.09 6.73 2.50
CA ALA A 48 -14.42 5.47 1.86
C ALA A 48 -13.87 4.30 2.68
N ARG A 49 -14.61 3.20 2.70
CA ARG A 49 -14.23 2.00 3.42
C ARG A 49 -14.18 0.83 2.45
N TRP A 50 -13.03 0.20 2.37
CA TRP A 50 -12.85 -0.95 1.48
C TRP A 50 -12.73 -2.20 2.31
N ALA A 51 -13.37 -3.28 1.87
CA ALA A 51 -13.09 -4.58 2.45
C ALA A 51 -11.76 -5.06 1.89
N ILE A 52 -10.90 -5.58 2.75
CA ILE A 52 -9.60 -6.08 2.33
C ILE A 52 -9.35 -7.46 2.89
N GLN A 53 -8.45 -8.19 2.25
CA GLN A 53 -7.92 -9.43 2.75
C GLN A 53 -6.43 -9.24 2.92
N THR A 54 -5.95 -9.43 4.14
CA THR A 54 -4.53 -9.36 4.41
C THR A 54 -3.96 -10.75 4.30
N SER A 55 -2.95 -10.89 3.45
CA SER A 55 -2.24 -12.15 3.42
C SER A 55 -1.15 -12.07 4.48
N ARG A 56 -1.33 -12.78 5.54
CA ARG A 56 -0.23 -13.02 6.46
C ARG A 56 0.65 -14.12 5.94
N GLY A 57 0.64 -14.23 4.67
CA GLY A 57 0.62 -15.49 4.07
C GLY A 57 1.87 -16.07 3.62
N ASP A 58 2.94 -15.40 3.59
CA ASP A 58 4.15 -16.02 3.10
C ASP A 58 4.94 -16.73 4.18
N GLU A 59 4.50 -16.62 5.42
CA GLU A 59 5.14 -17.36 6.49
C GLU A 59 4.46 -18.70 6.65
N PRO A 60 5.18 -19.81 6.44
CA PRO A 60 4.60 -21.10 6.71
C PRO A 60 4.24 -21.19 8.19
N LEU A 61 3.00 -21.51 8.46
CA LEU A 61 2.57 -21.72 9.83
C LEU A 61 3.24 -22.96 10.36
N ARG A 62 3.81 -22.84 11.53
CA ARG A 62 4.34 -24.02 12.20
C ARG A 62 3.16 -24.86 12.67
N PRO A 63 3.19 -26.16 12.44
CA PRO A 63 2.12 -27.02 12.93
C PRO A 63 2.25 -27.20 14.42
N LEU A 64 1.55 -26.33 15.15
CA LEU A 64 1.56 -26.42 16.60
C LEU A 64 0.53 -27.42 17.11
N PHE A 65 -0.54 -27.58 16.39
CA PHE A 65 -1.69 -28.33 16.90
C PHE A 65 -2.27 -29.32 15.90
N GLY A 66 -1.55 -29.64 14.86
CA GLY A 66 -2.01 -30.61 13.88
C GLY A 66 -2.44 -29.96 12.57
N PRO A 67 -2.81 -30.80 11.59
CA PRO A 67 -2.96 -30.32 10.21
C PRO A 67 -4.02 -29.26 10.02
N GLY A 68 -5.11 -29.31 10.77
CA GLY A 68 -6.17 -28.32 10.64
C GLY A 68 -5.76 -26.91 11.07
N MET A 69 -4.67 -26.79 11.80
CA MET A 69 -4.20 -25.51 12.29
C MET A 69 -3.11 -24.93 11.41
N LEU A 70 -2.78 -25.60 10.34
CA LEU A 70 -1.68 -25.17 9.47
C LEU A 70 -2.07 -24.05 8.52
N LYS A 71 -3.36 -23.89 8.29
CA LYS A 71 -3.81 -22.86 7.38
C LYS A 71 -4.30 -21.67 8.19
N ARG A 72 -3.62 -20.57 8.02
CA ARG A 72 -4.13 -19.31 8.49
C ARG A 72 -4.88 -18.68 7.33
N PRO A 73 -6.20 -18.54 7.42
CA PRO A 73 -6.93 -17.89 6.34
C PRO A 73 -6.48 -16.45 6.24
N ASN A 74 -6.62 -15.87 5.05
CA ASN A 74 -6.43 -14.45 4.90
C ASN A 74 -7.38 -13.74 5.86
N ALA A 75 -6.85 -12.84 6.65
CA ALA A 75 -7.67 -12.12 7.59
C ALA A 75 -8.47 -11.06 6.85
N ALA A 76 -9.79 -11.06 7.09
CA ALA A 76 -10.65 -10.01 6.57
C ALA A 76 -10.40 -8.75 7.39
N GLY A 77 -10.42 -7.61 6.74
CA GLY A 77 -10.22 -6.35 7.41
C GLY A 77 -10.86 -5.20 6.66
N THR A 78 -10.64 -4.00 7.18
CA THR A 78 -11.16 -2.77 6.60
C THR A 78 -10.03 -1.81 6.34
N LEU A 79 -10.03 -1.22 5.15
CA LEU A 79 -9.16 -0.11 4.83
C LEU A 79 -10.00 1.14 4.77
N LEU A 80 -9.58 2.17 5.48
CA LEU A 80 -10.28 3.46 5.52
C LEU A 80 -9.45 4.50 4.79
N ILE A 81 -10.05 5.15 3.79
CA ILE A 81 -9.38 6.24 3.10
C ILE A 81 -9.50 7.49 3.97
N LEU A 82 -8.36 8.06 4.33
CA LEU A 82 -8.32 9.21 5.23
C LEU A 82 -8.27 10.53 4.48
N ASP A 83 -7.38 10.65 3.50
CA ASP A 83 -7.18 11.89 2.78
C ASP A 83 -6.84 11.61 1.33
N VAL A 84 -7.39 12.42 0.44
CA VAL A 84 -7.12 12.30 -0.98
C VAL A 84 -6.95 13.70 -1.55
N VAL A 85 -5.75 14.00 -2.03
CA VAL A 85 -5.48 15.21 -2.79
C VAL A 85 -4.98 14.76 -4.16
N PRO A 86 -5.78 14.88 -5.21
CA PRO A 86 -5.42 14.31 -6.51
C PRO A 86 -4.04 14.73 -6.98
N ALA A 87 -3.27 13.75 -7.42
CA ALA A 87 -1.90 13.92 -7.90
C ALA A 87 -0.94 14.45 -6.85
N ARG A 88 -1.33 14.41 -5.58
CA ARG A 88 -0.47 14.92 -4.50
C ARG A 88 -0.37 14.01 -3.31
N ARG A 89 -1.50 13.50 -2.80
CA ARG A 89 -1.49 12.74 -1.54
C ARG A 89 -2.60 11.73 -1.50
N LEU A 90 -2.25 10.56 -0.98
CA LEU A 90 -3.21 9.54 -0.62
C LEU A 90 -2.84 9.03 0.76
N SER A 91 -3.81 9.04 1.67
CA SER A 91 -3.60 8.55 3.02
C SER A 91 -4.69 7.54 3.36
N PHE A 92 -4.31 6.43 3.96
CA PHE A 92 -5.26 5.40 4.32
C PHE A 92 -4.81 4.67 5.58
N GLN A 93 -5.76 3.96 6.18
CA GLN A 93 -5.51 3.19 7.39
C GLN A 93 -6.01 1.76 7.20
N LEU A 94 -5.17 0.81 7.54
CA LEU A 94 -5.57 -0.59 7.70
C LEU A 94 -6.08 -0.72 9.12
N VAL A 95 -7.41 -0.66 9.28
CA VAL A 95 -8.03 -0.47 10.58
C VAL A 95 -7.72 -1.63 11.54
N ASN A 96 -7.83 -2.86 11.05
CA ASN A 96 -7.66 -4.03 11.90
C ASN A 96 -6.22 -4.24 12.33
N GLU A 97 -5.28 -3.72 11.56
CA GLU A 97 -3.87 -3.89 11.86
C GLU A 97 -3.26 -2.65 12.50
N ASP A 98 -4.04 -1.58 12.57
CA ASP A 98 -3.60 -0.30 13.12
C ASP A 98 -2.35 0.22 12.42
N ILE A 99 -2.39 0.19 11.10
CA ILE A 99 -1.33 0.72 10.25
C ILE A 99 -1.89 1.89 9.47
N THR A 100 -1.22 3.03 9.53
CA THR A 100 -1.60 4.21 8.77
C THR A 100 -0.50 4.52 7.76
N ALA A 101 -0.88 4.79 6.53
CA ALA A 101 0.07 5.10 5.46
C ALA A 101 -0.31 6.41 4.81
N GLU A 102 0.70 7.20 4.47
CA GLU A 102 0.52 8.42 3.71
C GLU A 102 1.56 8.46 2.61
N ILE A 103 1.09 8.57 1.37
CA ILE A 103 1.97 8.68 0.22
C ILE A 103 1.80 10.06 -0.39
N ASP A 104 2.92 10.75 -0.58
CA ASP A 104 2.95 12.09 -1.15
C ASP A 104 3.71 12.07 -2.46
N LEU A 105 3.19 12.77 -3.44
CA LEU A 105 3.76 12.86 -4.77
C LEU A 105 4.20 14.29 -5.06
N SER A 106 5.34 14.42 -5.70
CA SER A 106 5.86 15.71 -6.11
C SER A 106 6.55 15.57 -7.46
N PRO A 107 6.07 16.26 -8.50
CA PRO A 107 6.76 16.21 -9.79
C PRO A 107 8.13 16.90 -9.66
N THR A 108 9.17 16.26 -10.18
CA THR A 108 10.53 16.82 -10.11
C THR A 108 11.01 17.28 -11.47
N GLU A 109 10.94 16.40 -12.44
CA GLU A 109 11.33 16.70 -13.81
C GLU A 109 10.26 16.18 -14.71
N GLU A 110 10.36 16.47 -15.99
CA GLU A 110 9.45 15.90 -16.95
C GLU A 110 9.51 14.38 -16.87
N ASN A 111 8.37 13.74 -16.70
CA ASN A 111 8.24 12.29 -16.59
C ASN A 111 8.93 11.69 -15.36
N ARG A 112 9.09 12.50 -14.30
CA ARG A 112 9.65 12.00 -13.04
C ARG A 112 8.82 12.49 -11.88
N THR A 113 8.62 11.64 -10.90
CA THR A 113 7.85 11.96 -9.70
C THR A 113 8.59 11.50 -8.47
N ALA A 114 8.83 12.41 -7.54
CA ALA A 114 9.36 12.04 -6.23
C ALA A 114 8.21 11.57 -5.35
N VAL A 115 8.38 10.42 -4.75
CA VAL A 115 7.35 9.81 -3.90
C VAL A 115 7.93 9.63 -2.50
N SER A 116 7.16 10.05 -1.51
CA SER A 116 7.48 9.86 -0.11
C SER A 116 6.38 9.04 0.53
N LEU A 117 6.75 8.00 1.26
CA LEU A 117 5.80 7.14 1.95
C LEU A 117 6.13 7.12 3.43
N VAL A 118 5.13 7.42 4.25
CA VAL A 118 5.24 7.35 5.71
C VAL A 118 4.29 6.27 6.19
N VAL A 119 4.80 5.33 6.98
CA VAL A 119 4.01 4.26 7.56
C VAL A 119 4.12 4.34 9.08
N ASP A 120 2.98 4.52 9.74
CA ASP A 120 2.89 4.49 11.19
C ASP A 120 2.22 3.20 11.63
N ALA A 121 2.83 2.49 12.56
CA ALA A 121 2.31 1.21 13.01
C ALA A 121 2.73 0.95 14.45
N SER A 122 2.01 0.06 15.12
CA SER A 122 2.42 -0.40 16.44
C SER A 122 3.75 -1.14 16.33
N TRP A 123 4.53 -1.10 17.39
CA TRP A 123 5.83 -1.77 17.41
C TRP A 123 5.71 -3.24 17.04
N GLY A 124 6.56 -3.67 16.13
CA GLY A 124 6.60 -5.07 15.72
C GLY A 124 5.57 -5.47 14.66
N ARG A 125 4.68 -4.56 14.27
CA ARG A 125 3.65 -4.89 13.27
C ARG A 125 4.20 -4.89 11.85
N VAL A 126 5.19 -4.06 11.56
CA VAL A 126 5.79 -4.00 10.24
C VAL A 126 7.29 -4.04 10.38
N ARG A 127 7.95 -4.53 9.35
CA ARG A 127 9.40 -4.55 9.29
C ARG A 127 9.91 -3.18 8.90
N ARG A 128 11.14 -2.90 9.29
CA ARG A 128 11.77 -1.62 8.96
C ARG A 128 11.81 -1.39 7.43
N SER A 129 11.93 -2.44 6.65
CA SER A 129 12.00 -2.34 5.20
C SER A 129 10.64 -2.26 4.51
N TYR A 130 9.55 -2.22 5.26
CA TYR A 130 8.20 -2.32 4.70
C TYR A 130 7.90 -1.17 3.73
N ALA A 131 8.17 0.06 4.16
CA ALA A 131 7.93 1.22 3.31
C ALA A 131 8.82 1.19 2.06
N THR A 132 10.07 0.81 2.22
CA THR A 132 11.00 0.72 1.09
C THR A 132 10.53 -0.33 0.10
N GLU A 133 10.05 -1.47 0.59
CA GLU A 133 9.55 -2.54 -0.26
C GLU A 133 8.32 -2.09 -1.04
N ALA A 134 7.41 -1.36 -0.39
CA ALA A 134 6.22 -0.85 -1.07
C ALA A 134 6.62 0.08 -2.22
N LEU A 135 7.54 1.01 -1.97
CA LEU A 135 7.97 1.92 -3.02
C LEU A 135 8.76 1.22 -4.12
N ARG A 136 9.50 0.16 -3.80
CA ARG A 136 10.20 -0.60 -4.82
C ARG A 136 9.21 -1.27 -5.76
N ARG A 137 8.14 -1.84 -5.21
CA ARG A 137 7.10 -2.44 -6.03
C ARG A 137 6.41 -1.41 -6.89
N LEU A 138 6.11 -0.26 -6.31
CA LEU A 138 5.47 0.82 -7.04
C LEU A 138 6.38 1.30 -8.19
N TYR A 139 7.67 1.43 -7.92
CA TYR A 139 8.63 1.80 -8.95
C TYR A 139 8.58 0.84 -10.12
N ASP A 140 8.56 -0.47 -9.85
CA ASP A 140 8.56 -1.47 -10.90
C ASP A 140 7.28 -1.45 -11.73
N LEU A 141 6.17 -1.06 -11.12
CA LEU A 141 4.86 -1.13 -11.77
C LEU A 141 4.53 0.10 -12.60
N VAL A 142 5.10 1.27 -12.26
CA VAL A 142 4.70 2.52 -12.93
C VAL A 142 5.79 3.12 -13.81
N GLN A 143 6.74 2.32 -14.24
CA GLN A 143 7.78 2.82 -15.14
C GLN A 143 7.21 3.05 -16.51
N THR A 144 7.04 4.30 -16.89
CA THR A 144 6.62 4.62 -18.25
C THR A 144 7.65 5.43 -19.01
N GLY A 145 8.58 6.05 -18.30
CA GLY A 145 9.52 6.98 -18.89
C GLY A 145 10.63 6.35 -19.70
N ASP A 146 10.88 5.08 -19.52
CA ASP A 146 11.99 4.40 -20.18
C ASP A 146 11.56 3.36 -21.14
N GLU A 147 10.32 3.37 -21.50
CA GLU A 147 9.91 2.42 -22.47
C GLU A 147 10.33 2.80 -23.79
N LEU A 148 11.18 2.03 -24.28
CA LEU A 148 11.41 2.15 -25.69
C LEU A 148 12.63 1.52 -26.16
#